data_39052157a3e57c22a126412398b31b88
#
_entry.id   39052157a3e57c22a126412398b31b88
#
_cell.length_a   1.000
_cell.length_b   1.000
_cell.length_c   1.000
_cell.angle_alpha   90.00
_cell.angle_beta   90.00
_cell.angle_gamma   90.00
#
_symmetry.space_group_name_H-M   'P 1'
#
loop_
_entity.id
_entity.type
_entity.pdbx_description
1 polymer ?
#
loop_
_entity_poly.entity_id
_entity_poly.type
_entity_poly.pdbx_seq_one_letter_code
_entity_poly.pdbx_strand_id
1 'polypeptide(L)'
;AKREGLEIPHLCFREGMQAVGNCRACMVEIDGERVLAPSCCRAPTAGMKVVTDSARAIASQKMVLELLLSDMPEKAYTRHNELDQWAAKIGVGKPRFEARHSTPSDLSHPAIAVNLDACIQCTRCLRACRDEQVNDVIGLALRGPHAKIVFDMDDALGASTCVACGECVQACPTGALSPARDAALQPVTRQVDSL
;
A
#
# COMPACT_ATOMS: atom_id res chain seq x y z
N ALA A 1 -5.87 -9.55 17.32
CA ALA A 1 -6.70 -8.37 17.09
C ALA A 1 -7.95 -8.76 16.30
N LYS A 2 -7.83 -9.15 15.02
CA LYS A 2 -8.98 -9.48 14.14
C LYS A 2 -9.93 -10.53 14.76
N ARG A 3 -9.41 -11.57 15.43
CA ARG A 3 -10.24 -12.58 16.11
C ARG A 3 -11.05 -12.01 17.28
N GLU A 4 -10.55 -10.93 17.89
CA GLU A 4 -11.21 -10.21 19.01
C GLU A 4 -12.02 -9.00 18.51
N GLY A 5 -12.29 -8.92 17.20
CA GLY A 5 -13.05 -7.81 16.63
C GLY A 5 -12.30 -6.47 16.58
N LEU A 6 -11.00 -6.46 16.89
CA LEU A 6 -10.17 -5.25 16.84
C LEU A 6 -9.55 -5.09 15.45
N GLU A 7 -9.75 -3.93 14.86
CA GLU A 7 -9.18 -3.58 13.57
C GLU A 7 -8.00 -2.62 13.72
N ILE A 8 -6.87 -2.97 13.12
CA ILE A 8 -5.66 -2.17 13.09
C ILE A 8 -5.38 -1.82 11.63
N PRO A 9 -5.16 -0.53 11.28
CA PRO A 9 -4.85 -0.14 9.91
C PRO A 9 -3.61 -0.89 9.41
N HIS A 10 -3.67 -1.39 8.19
CA HIS A 10 -2.53 -2.07 7.56
C HIS A 10 -2.64 -1.97 6.04
N LEU A 11 -1.49 -1.85 5.37
CA LEU A 11 -1.43 -1.71 3.92
C LEU A 11 -0.40 -2.67 3.30
N CYS A 12 0.78 -2.83 3.89
CA CYS A 12 1.77 -3.76 3.37
C CYS A 12 1.54 -5.22 3.83
N PHE A 13 0.77 -5.42 4.88
CA PHE A 13 0.38 -6.76 5.33
C PHE A 13 -0.80 -7.29 4.49
N ARG A 14 -0.72 -8.53 4.07
CA ARG A 14 -1.80 -9.32 3.48
C ARG A 14 -1.73 -10.71 4.09
N GLU A 15 -2.88 -11.27 4.44
CA GLU A 15 -2.95 -12.64 4.96
C GLU A 15 -2.40 -13.64 3.92
N GLY A 16 -1.58 -14.58 4.36
CA GLY A 16 -0.86 -15.50 3.48
C GLY A 16 0.53 -15.02 3.05
N MET A 17 0.82 -13.72 3.10
CA MET A 17 2.13 -13.17 2.75
C MET A 17 3.00 -12.92 3.98
N GLN A 18 4.31 -13.06 3.83
CA GLN A 18 5.27 -12.69 4.88
C GLN A 18 5.13 -11.22 5.27
N ALA A 19 5.04 -10.93 6.55
CA ALA A 19 4.99 -9.57 7.07
C ALA A 19 6.35 -8.89 6.94
N VAL A 20 6.37 -7.63 6.45
CA VAL A 20 7.60 -6.87 6.22
C VAL A 20 7.66 -5.54 6.99
N GLY A 21 6.55 -5.12 7.62
CA GLY A 21 6.49 -3.89 8.41
C GLY A 21 6.81 -2.61 7.64
N ASN A 22 6.62 -2.60 6.33
CA ASN A 22 7.10 -1.54 5.44
C ASN A 22 6.29 -0.23 5.57
N CYS A 23 4.96 -0.31 5.51
CA CYS A 23 4.10 0.88 5.47
C CYS A 23 3.95 1.60 6.82
N ARG A 24 4.19 0.94 7.95
CA ARG A 24 4.02 1.48 9.31
C ARG A 24 2.61 1.95 9.66
N ALA A 25 1.59 1.64 8.88
CA ALA A 25 0.21 1.98 9.21
C ALA A 25 -0.30 1.25 10.46
N CYS A 26 0.26 0.07 10.78
CA CYS A 26 -0.20 -0.79 11.87
C CYS A 26 0.53 -0.58 13.22
N MET A 27 0.99 0.64 13.48
CA MET A 27 1.71 0.93 14.72
C MET A 27 0.79 0.83 15.94
N VAL A 28 1.27 0.13 16.97
CA VAL A 28 0.59 -0.06 18.25
C VAL A 28 1.53 0.24 19.43
N GLU A 29 0.97 0.52 20.58
CA GLU A 29 1.74 0.69 21.80
C GLU A 29 1.80 -0.63 22.58
N ILE A 30 2.98 -0.97 23.09
CA ILE A 30 3.19 -2.16 23.91
C ILE A 30 3.66 -1.69 25.27
N ASP A 31 2.96 -2.13 26.32
CA ASP A 31 3.29 -1.77 27.71
C ASP A 31 4.74 -2.15 28.02
N GLY A 32 5.47 -1.20 28.63
CA GLY A 32 6.89 -1.34 28.94
C GLY A 32 7.85 -1.06 27.75
N GLU A 33 7.37 -0.82 26.54
CA GLU A 33 8.21 -0.44 25.41
C GLU A 33 8.21 1.09 25.16
N ARG A 34 9.40 1.65 24.97
CA ARG A 34 9.57 3.09 24.73
C ARG A 34 9.02 3.55 23.38
N VAL A 35 9.04 2.68 22.39
CA VAL A 35 8.66 2.98 21.00
C VAL A 35 7.42 2.20 20.56
N LEU A 36 6.67 2.75 19.62
CA LEU A 36 5.59 2.01 18.98
C LEU A 36 6.14 0.85 18.14
N ALA A 37 5.40 -0.24 18.07
CA ALA A 37 5.76 -1.43 17.32
C ALA A 37 4.81 -1.67 16.14
N PRO A 38 5.30 -2.13 14.97
CA PRO A 38 4.43 -2.55 13.87
C PRO A 38 3.78 -3.89 14.22
N SER A 39 2.47 -3.91 14.46
CA SER A 39 1.74 -5.10 14.91
C SER A 39 1.84 -6.28 13.93
N CYS A 40 1.97 -6.02 12.63
CA CYS A 40 2.11 -7.08 11.62
C CYS A 40 3.42 -7.89 11.73
N CYS A 41 4.46 -7.33 12.38
CA CYS A 41 5.78 -7.96 12.56
C CYS A 41 6.05 -8.36 14.01
N ARG A 42 5.05 -8.26 14.90
CA ARG A 42 5.23 -8.55 16.32
C ARG A 42 4.51 -9.83 16.70
N ALA A 43 5.25 -10.83 17.11
CA ALA A 43 4.69 -12.02 17.70
C ALA A 43 4.21 -11.72 19.14
N PRO A 44 2.97 -12.07 19.50
CA PRO A 44 2.49 -11.90 20.87
C PRO A 44 3.20 -12.87 21.82
N THR A 45 3.48 -12.42 23.03
CA THR A 45 4.02 -13.24 24.11
C THR A 45 3.05 -13.25 25.31
N ALA A 46 3.16 -14.27 26.17
CA ALA A 46 2.31 -14.35 27.35
C ALA A 46 2.47 -13.11 28.23
N GLY A 47 1.36 -12.53 28.64
CA GLY A 47 1.35 -11.32 29.48
C GLY A 47 1.59 -10.00 28.73
N MET A 48 1.87 -10.03 27.42
CA MET A 48 2.02 -8.80 26.63
C MET A 48 0.71 -8.01 26.62
N LYS A 49 0.78 -6.74 27.01
CA LYS A 49 -0.33 -5.79 26.91
C LYS A 49 -0.12 -4.90 25.69
N VAL A 50 -1.07 -4.91 24.77
CA VAL A 50 -1.03 -4.14 23.52
C VAL A 50 -2.20 -3.17 23.50
N VAL A 51 -1.90 -1.88 23.31
CA VAL A 51 -2.91 -0.82 23.17
C VAL A 51 -2.91 -0.37 21.71
N THR A 52 -4.02 -0.61 21.03
CA THR A 52 -4.17 -0.35 19.60
C THR A 52 -4.68 1.06 19.29
N ASP A 53 -5.31 1.70 20.26
CA ASP A 53 -6.04 2.97 20.19
C ASP A 53 -5.51 4.03 21.15
N SER A 54 -4.28 3.89 21.65
CA SER A 54 -3.67 4.96 22.42
C SER A 54 -3.52 6.23 21.58
N ALA A 55 -3.60 7.41 22.20
CA ALA A 55 -3.44 8.69 21.50
C ALA A 55 -2.17 8.73 20.62
N ARG A 56 -1.09 8.12 21.10
CA ARG A 56 0.18 8.02 20.42
C ARG A 56 0.13 7.07 19.22
N ALA A 57 -0.53 5.91 19.34
CA ALA A 57 -0.71 4.97 18.25
C ALA A 57 -1.59 5.57 17.15
N ILE A 58 -2.74 6.16 17.51
CA ILE A 58 -3.65 6.84 16.58
C ILE A 58 -2.95 8.00 15.85
N ALA A 59 -2.21 8.84 16.56
CA ALA A 59 -1.47 9.94 15.93
C ALA A 59 -0.45 9.44 14.91
N SER A 60 0.27 8.36 15.22
CA SER A 60 1.21 7.71 14.27
C SER A 60 0.50 7.13 13.06
N GLN A 61 -0.60 6.40 13.27
CA GLN A 61 -1.40 5.80 12.19
C GLN A 61 -1.96 6.88 11.25
N LYS A 62 -2.55 7.94 11.80
CA LYS A 62 -3.08 9.08 11.02
C LYS A 62 -1.98 9.76 10.21
N MET A 63 -0.83 10.05 10.82
CA MET A 63 0.29 10.69 10.13
C MET A 63 0.79 9.85 8.95
N VAL A 64 0.95 8.54 9.14
CA VAL A 64 1.38 7.63 8.07
C VAL A 64 0.38 7.63 6.91
N LEU A 65 -0.92 7.50 7.21
CA LEU A 65 -1.94 7.50 6.15
C LEU A 65 -2.02 8.87 5.45
N GLU A 66 -1.89 9.98 6.18
CA GLU A 66 -1.85 11.31 5.59
C GLU A 66 -0.67 11.49 4.62
N LEU A 67 0.53 11.05 5.01
CA LEU A 67 1.71 11.08 4.14
C LEU A 67 1.52 10.23 2.88
N LEU A 68 0.93 9.04 3.00
CA LEU A 68 0.64 8.20 1.84
C LEU A 68 -0.45 8.82 0.95
N LEU A 69 -1.45 9.47 1.53
CA LEU A 69 -2.50 10.17 0.81
C LEU A 69 -1.98 11.38 0.02
N SER A 70 -0.92 12.05 0.51
CA SER A 70 -0.31 13.20 -0.18
C SER A 70 0.22 12.83 -1.57
N ASP A 71 0.71 11.60 -1.72
CA ASP A 71 1.26 11.11 -2.99
C ASP A 71 0.19 10.57 -3.95
N MET A 72 -1.05 10.40 -3.49
CA MET A 72 -2.10 9.80 -4.30
C MET A 72 -2.68 10.78 -5.31
N PRO A 73 -2.90 10.37 -6.57
CA PRO A 73 -3.54 11.22 -7.57
C PRO A 73 -5.00 11.50 -7.19
N GLU A 74 -5.54 12.62 -7.63
CA GLU A 74 -6.95 12.98 -7.43
C GLU A 74 -7.92 11.96 -8.04
N LYS A 75 -7.47 11.27 -9.09
CA LYS A 75 -8.24 10.25 -9.81
C LYS A 75 -7.63 8.88 -9.59
N ALA A 76 -8.44 7.94 -9.13
CA ALA A 76 -8.03 6.55 -8.91
C ALA A 76 -8.56 5.64 -10.03
N TYR A 77 -7.78 4.64 -10.43
CA TYR A 77 -8.19 3.62 -11.39
C TYR A 77 -8.95 2.44 -10.74
N THR A 78 -9.13 2.46 -9.43
CA THR A 78 -9.86 1.42 -8.71
C THR A 78 -10.85 2.02 -7.73
N ARG A 79 -12.00 1.36 -7.58
CA ARG A 79 -13.02 1.70 -6.57
C ARG A 79 -12.68 1.16 -5.18
N HIS A 80 -11.75 0.21 -5.09
CA HIS A 80 -11.39 -0.49 -3.86
C HIS A 80 -9.97 -0.14 -3.42
N ASN A 81 -9.78 1.13 -3.02
CA ASN A 81 -8.52 1.60 -2.50
C ASN A 81 -8.49 1.39 -0.97
N GLU A 82 -7.66 0.45 -0.50
CA GLU A 82 -7.53 0.16 0.94
C GLU A 82 -7.02 1.38 1.72
N LEU A 83 -6.19 2.24 1.11
CA LEU A 83 -5.68 3.46 1.76
C LEU A 83 -6.83 4.43 2.05
N ASP A 84 -7.72 4.67 1.07
CA ASP A 84 -8.88 5.55 1.26
C ASP A 84 -9.85 4.99 2.31
N GLN A 85 -10.07 3.68 2.31
CA GLN A 85 -10.92 3.02 3.31
C GLN A 85 -10.38 3.19 4.73
N TRP A 86 -9.07 2.98 4.92
CA TRP A 86 -8.45 3.19 6.22
C TRP A 86 -8.42 4.66 6.64
N ALA A 87 -8.14 5.56 5.70
CA ALA A 87 -8.15 7.00 5.96
C ALA A 87 -9.52 7.50 6.43
N ALA A 88 -10.58 7.10 5.72
CA ALA A 88 -11.95 7.40 6.12
C ALA A 88 -12.29 6.82 7.49
N LYS A 89 -11.91 5.56 7.75
CA LYS A 89 -12.22 4.86 9.00
C LYS A 89 -11.60 5.51 10.24
N ILE A 90 -10.36 6.01 10.14
CA ILE A 90 -9.67 6.64 11.27
C ILE A 90 -9.74 8.17 11.25
N GLY A 91 -10.49 8.74 10.32
CA GLY A 91 -10.73 10.18 10.21
C GLY A 91 -9.47 10.96 9.82
N VAL A 92 -8.84 10.59 8.71
CA VAL A 92 -7.76 11.36 8.06
C VAL A 92 -8.39 12.25 7.02
N GLY A 93 -8.27 13.57 7.20
CA GLY A 93 -8.79 14.57 6.27
C GLY A 93 -7.87 14.82 5.07
N LYS A 94 -8.01 16.00 4.46
CA LYS A 94 -7.17 16.43 3.34
C LYS A 94 -5.68 16.45 3.73
N PRO A 95 -4.80 15.86 2.92
CA PRO A 95 -3.37 15.87 3.19
C PRO A 95 -2.79 17.28 3.23
N ARG A 96 -1.86 17.50 4.17
CA ARG A 96 -1.15 18.78 4.35
C ARG A 96 0.18 18.85 3.61
N PHE A 97 0.67 17.72 3.10
CA PHE A 97 1.99 17.61 2.50
C PHE A 97 1.90 17.66 0.97
N GLU A 98 2.95 18.13 0.33
CA GLU A 98 3.08 18.13 -1.12
C GLU A 98 3.29 16.72 -1.64
N ALA A 99 2.74 16.43 -2.83
CA ALA A 99 2.94 15.17 -3.51
C ALA A 99 4.37 15.02 -4.04
N ARG A 100 4.82 13.79 -4.16
CA ARG A 100 6.05 13.46 -4.91
C ARG A 100 5.90 13.83 -6.39
N HIS A 101 7.01 13.71 -7.12
CA HIS A 101 6.98 13.84 -8.58
C HIS A 101 6.05 12.81 -9.23
N SER A 102 5.27 13.27 -10.20
CA SER A 102 4.42 12.40 -11.00
C SER A 102 5.27 11.50 -11.91
N THR A 103 4.83 10.26 -12.06
CA THR A 103 5.46 9.27 -12.95
C THR A 103 4.46 8.93 -14.07
N PRO A 104 4.88 8.94 -15.35
CA PRO A 104 4.00 8.54 -16.43
C PRO A 104 3.44 7.13 -16.23
N SER A 105 2.15 6.95 -16.53
CA SER A 105 1.50 5.64 -16.52
C SER A 105 2.05 4.76 -17.64
N ASP A 106 2.22 3.46 -17.36
CA ASP A 106 2.58 2.47 -18.37
C ASP A 106 1.35 1.62 -18.73
N LEU A 107 0.94 1.72 -19.98
CA LEU A 107 -0.18 0.99 -20.57
C LEU A 107 0.31 0.01 -21.66
N SER A 108 1.59 -0.33 -21.69
CA SER A 108 2.20 -1.17 -22.71
C SER A 108 1.76 -2.65 -22.62
N HIS A 109 1.38 -3.11 -21.42
CA HIS A 109 0.99 -4.50 -21.20
C HIS A 109 -0.51 -4.71 -21.52
N PRO A 110 -0.89 -5.76 -22.28
CA PRO A 110 -2.26 -5.95 -22.74
C PRO A 110 -3.28 -6.23 -21.62
N ALA A 111 -2.85 -6.78 -20.49
CA ALA A 111 -3.73 -7.18 -19.40
C ALA A 111 -3.60 -6.31 -18.13
N ILE A 112 -2.49 -5.60 -17.95
CA ILE A 112 -2.18 -4.88 -16.70
C ILE A 112 -1.79 -3.44 -17.03
N ALA A 113 -2.46 -2.49 -16.39
CA ALA A 113 -2.10 -1.08 -16.39
C ALA A 113 -1.28 -0.74 -15.15
N VAL A 114 -0.27 0.12 -15.31
CA VAL A 114 0.62 0.59 -14.26
C VAL A 114 0.45 2.09 -14.07
N ASN A 115 0.11 2.51 -12.86
CA ASN A 115 0.07 3.91 -12.44
C ASN A 115 0.89 4.08 -11.14
N LEU A 116 2.16 4.42 -11.27
CA LEU A 116 3.05 4.53 -10.12
C LEU A 116 2.74 5.74 -9.22
N ASP A 117 1.96 6.72 -9.67
CA ASP A 117 1.48 7.80 -8.81
C ASP A 117 0.55 7.29 -7.70
N ALA A 118 -0.16 6.18 -7.96
CA ALA A 118 -0.96 5.50 -6.94
C ALA A 118 -0.14 4.51 -6.09
N CYS A 119 1.16 4.39 -6.30
CA CYS A 119 2.01 3.41 -5.63
C CYS A 119 2.49 3.92 -4.27
N ILE A 120 2.08 3.24 -3.20
CA ILE A 120 2.53 3.50 -1.82
C ILE A 120 3.78 2.69 -1.42
N GLN A 121 4.43 2.04 -2.36
CA GLN A 121 5.66 1.24 -2.14
C GLN A 121 5.52 0.16 -1.06
N CYS A 122 4.34 -0.41 -0.91
CA CYS A 122 4.04 -1.42 0.09
C CYS A 122 4.69 -2.79 -0.19
N THR A 123 5.23 -2.97 -1.38
CA THR A 123 5.89 -4.21 -1.87
C THR A 123 5.02 -5.46 -1.93
N ARG A 124 3.68 -5.34 -1.84
CA ARG A 124 2.80 -6.51 -1.98
C ARG A 124 2.93 -7.14 -3.38
N CYS A 125 2.95 -6.33 -4.45
CA CYS A 125 3.10 -6.80 -5.82
C CYS A 125 4.43 -7.54 -6.04
N LEU A 126 5.54 -7.03 -5.49
CA LEU A 126 6.85 -7.67 -5.55
C LEU A 126 6.80 -9.06 -4.89
N ARG A 127 6.27 -9.14 -3.67
CA ARG A 127 6.15 -10.42 -2.96
C ARG A 127 5.17 -11.38 -3.63
N ALA A 128 4.06 -10.88 -4.18
CA ALA A 128 3.15 -11.71 -4.97
C ALA A 128 3.84 -12.28 -6.22
N CYS A 129 4.66 -11.48 -6.91
CA CYS A 129 5.40 -11.94 -8.08
C CYS A 129 6.51 -12.91 -7.73
N ARG A 130 7.33 -12.57 -6.72
CA ARG A 130 8.51 -13.35 -6.35
C ARG A 130 8.18 -14.56 -5.49
N ASP A 131 7.42 -14.37 -4.40
CA ASP A 131 7.26 -15.39 -3.37
C ASP A 131 6.08 -16.32 -3.65
N GLU A 132 4.99 -15.80 -4.25
CA GLU A 132 3.78 -16.58 -4.56
C GLU A 132 3.86 -17.24 -5.95
N GLN A 133 4.28 -16.47 -6.98
CA GLN A 133 4.30 -16.93 -8.37
C GLN A 133 5.70 -17.36 -8.86
N VAL A 134 6.75 -17.06 -8.09
CA VAL A 134 8.15 -17.42 -8.40
C VAL A 134 8.62 -16.90 -9.78
N ASN A 135 8.09 -15.74 -10.22
CA ASN A 135 8.47 -15.12 -11.49
C ASN A 135 9.57 -14.05 -11.35
N ASP A 136 9.62 -13.36 -10.21
CA ASP A 136 10.63 -12.35 -9.84
C ASP A 136 10.83 -11.20 -10.85
N VAL A 137 9.77 -10.81 -11.56
CA VAL A 137 9.77 -9.72 -12.54
C VAL A 137 9.75 -8.34 -11.87
N ILE A 138 9.14 -8.24 -10.67
CA ILE A 138 8.91 -6.96 -9.99
C ILE A 138 10.00 -6.71 -8.97
N GLY A 139 10.74 -5.61 -9.14
CA GLY A 139 11.76 -5.12 -8.22
C GLY A 139 11.41 -3.79 -7.59
N LEU A 140 12.23 -3.35 -6.65
CA LEU A 140 12.24 -1.99 -6.10
C LEU A 140 13.56 -1.34 -6.45
N ALA A 141 13.52 -0.22 -7.15
CA ALA A 141 14.70 0.54 -7.53
C ALA A 141 14.74 1.89 -6.84
N LEU A 142 15.96 2.43 -6.75
CA LEU A 142 16.27 3.73 -6.17
C LEU A 142 15.93 3.81 -4.66
N ARG A 143 15.91 5.02 -4.10
CA ARG A 143 15.65 5.26 -2.68
C ARG A 143 15.11 6.67 -2.44
N GLY A 144 14.56 6.89 -1.24
CA GLY A 144 13.96 8.16 -0.84
C GLY A 144 12.80 8.54 -1.75
N PRO A 145 12.64 9.81 -2.13
CA PRO A 145 11.50 10.25 -2.94
C PRO A 145 11.49 9.67 -4.35
N HIS A 146 12.62 9.14 -4.83
CA HIS A 146 12.74 8.52 -6.15
C HIS A 146 12.51 7.01 -6.15
N ALA A 147 12.30 6.38 -4.98
CA ALA A 147 12.04 4.96 -4.90
C ALA A 147 10.80 4.57 -5.72
N LYS A 148 10.91 3.57 -6.56
CA LYS A 148 9.83 3.11 -7.42
C LYS A 148 9.86 1.59 -7.62
N ILE A 149 8.71 1.03 -7.95
CA ILE A 149 8.61 -0.32 -8.47
C ILE A 149 9.11 -0.31 -9.91
N VAL A 150 9.89 -1.32 -10.28
CA VAL A 150 10.41 -1.56 -11.62
C VAL A 150 10.07 -2.96 -12.07
N PHE A 151 10.10 -3.17 -13.38
CA PHE A 151 9.90 -4.46 -14.02
C PHE A 151 11.20 -4.85 -14.73
N ASP A 152 11.74 -6.03 -14.43
CA ASP A 152 13.07 -6.49 -14.88
C ASP A 152 14.15 -5.41 -14.65
N MET A 153 14.76 -4.88 -15.71
CA MET A 153 15.81 -3.86 -15.66
C MET A 153 15.29 -2.42 -15.79
N ASP A 154 14.07 -2.14 -15.32
CA ASP A 154 13.31 -0.89 -15.48
C ASP A 154 12.68 -0.78 -16.88
N ASP A 155 12.31 -1.91 -17.45
CA ASP A 155 11.61 -2.01 -18.72
C ASP A 155 10.13 -1.61 -18.57
N ALA A 156 9.49 -1.25 -19.69
CA ALA A 156 8.04 -1.16 -19.72
C ALA A 156 7.42 -2.55 -19.46
N LEU A 157 6.32 -2.62 -18.71
CA LEU A 157 5.73 -3.90 -18.30
C LEU A 157 5.43 -4.82 -19.50
N GLY A 158 4.99 -4.25 -20.64
CA GLY A 158 4.72 -5.00 -21.85
C GLY A 158 5.96 -5.55 -22.57
N ALA A 159 7.16 -5.05 -22.24
CA ALA A 159 8.44 -5.53 -22.76
C ALA A 159 9.18 -6.44 -21.76
N SER A 160 8.65 -6.58 -20.55
CA SER A 160 9.25 -7.39 -19.48
C SER A 160 8.97 -8.88 -19.65
N THR A 161 9.60 -9.71 -18.80
CA THR A 161 9.37 -11.15 -18.74
C THR A 161 8.06 -11.55 -18.02
N CYS A 162 7.12 -10.61 -17.88
CA CYS A 162 5.84 -10.81 -17.19
C CYS A 162 5.00 -11.89 -17.88
N VAL A 163 4.54 -12.88 -17.12
CA VAL A 163 3.68 -13.97 -17.59
C VAL A 163 2.18 -13.68 -17.44
N ALA A 164 1.80 -12.45 -17.12
CA ALA A 164 0.41 -12.00 -17.00
C ALA A 164 -0.45 -12.78 -15.98
N CYS A 165 0.12 -13.34 -14.91
CA CYS A 165 -0.63 -14.11 -13.91
C CYS A 165 -1.65 -13.27 -13.11
N GLY A 166 -1.45 -11.95 -13.00
CA GLY A 166 -2.38 -11.03 -12.33
C GLY A 166 -2.29 -10.98 -10.79
N GLU A 167 -1.43 -11.76 -10.15
CA GLU A 167 -1.30 -11.75 -8.68
C GLU A 167 -0.87 -10.39 -8.12
N CYS A 168 0.00 -9.68 -8.83
CA CYS A 168 0.41 -8.34 -8.46
C CYS A 168 -0.75 -7.33 -8.46
N VAL A 169 -1.70 -7.48 -9.37
CA VAL A 169 -2.93 -6.66 -9.46
C VAL A 169 -3.82 -6.93 -8.25
N GLN A 170 -4.05 -8.21 -7.92
CA GLN A 170 -4.86 -8.61 -6.77
C GLN A 170 -4.21 -8.24 -5.43
N ALA A 171 -2.88 -8.19 -5.39
CA ALA A 171 -2.14 -7.81 -4.20
C ALA A 171 -2.09 -6.29 -3.98
N CYS A 172 -2.30 -5.47 -5.02
CA CYS A 172 -2.15 -4.02 -4.94
C CYS A 172 -3.27 -3.37 -4.11
N PRO A 173 -2.95 -2.70 -2.98
CA PRO A 173 -3.97 -2.11 -2.12
C PRO A 173 -4.55 -0.79 -2.64
N THR A 174 -3.91 -0.16 -3.62
CA THR A 174 -4.24 1.21 -4.08
C THR A 174 -4.59 1.28 -5.57
N GLY A 175 -4.48 0.16 -6.29
CA GLY A 175 -4.73 0.11 -7.73
C GLY A 175 -3.62 0.72 -8.59
N ALA A 176 -2.40 0.88 -8.04
CA ALA A 176 -1.23 1.23 -8.83
C ALA A 176 -0.97 0.21 -9.95
N LEU A 177 -1.29 -1.06 -9.70
CA LEU A 177 -1.42 -2.10 -10.70
C LEU A 177 -2.90 -2.47 -10.78
N SER A 178 -3.48 -2.39 -11.95
CA SER A 178 -4.91 -2.62 -12.18
C SER A 178 -5.11 -3.37 -13.49
N PRO A 179 -6.30 -4.00 -13.71
CA PRO A 179 -6.61 -4.57 -15.03
C PRO A 179 -6.58 -3.47 -16.10
N ALA A 180 -5.94 -3.72 -17.25
CA ALA A 180 -5.81 -2.74 -18.33
C ALA A 180 -7.18 -2.20 -18.82
N ARG A 181 -8.21 -3.04 -18.79
CA ARG A 181 -9.59 -2.64 -19.11
C ARG A 181 -10.14 -1.53 -18.18
N ASP A 182 -9.70 -1.51 -16.91
CA ASP A 182 -10.18 -0.54 -15.93
C ASP A 182 -9.52 0.83 -16.14
N ALA A 183 -8.29 0.86 -16.65
CA ALA A 183 -7.60 2.09 -17.04
C ALA A 183 -8.26 2.79 -18.24
N ALA A 184 -8.95 2.03 -19.10
CA ALA A 184 -9.73 2.57 -20.21
C ALA A 184 -11.10 3.14 -19.77
N LEU A 185 -11.58 2.77 -18.57
CA LEU A 185 -12.76 3.36 -17.97
C LEU A 185 -12.39 4.73 -17.41
N GLN A 186 -13.32 5.71 -17.52
CA GLN A 186 -13.06 7.05 -17.00
C GLN A 186 -12.65 6.99 -15.53
N PRO A 187 -11.59 7.70 -15.13
CA PRO A 187 -11.14 7.69 -13.76
C PRO A 187 -12.27 8.12 -12.80
N VAL A 188 -12.48 7.35 -11.76
CA VAL A 188 -13.44 7.69 -10.70
C VAL A 188 -12.83 8.81 -9.88
N THR A 189 -13.55 9.92 -9.73
CA THR A 189 -13.13 10.99 -8.82
C THR A 189 -13.06 10.42 -7.40
N ARG A 190 -11.95 10.62 -6.75
CA ARG A 190 -11.74 10.21 -5.38
C ARG A 190 -12.66 11.02 -4.47
N GLN A 191 -13.65 10.37 -3.87
CA GLN A 191 -14.45 11.00 -2.82
C GLN A 191 -13.63 11.00 -1.52
N VAL A 192 -12.86 12.05 -1.33
CA VAL A 192 -12.42 12.43 0.01
C VAL A 192 -13.54 13.35 0.52
N ASP A 193 -14.52 12.75 1.16
CA ASP A 193 -15.54 13.52 1.84
C ASP A 193 -14.83 14.43 2.85
N SER A 194 -15.02 15.72 2.63
CA SER A 194 -14.66 16.77 3.59
C SER A 194 -15.49 16.54 4.86
N LEU A 195 -14.88 15.97 5.86
CA LEU A 195 -15.35 16.05 7.23
C LEU A 195 -14.80 17.30 7.90
#